data_2b2883bbe68f60b3f72d8ac66212be72
#
_entry.id   2b2883bbe68f60b3f72d8ac66212be72
#
_cell.length_a   1.000
_cell.length_b   1.000
_cell.length_c   1.000
_cell.angle_alpha   90.00
_cell.angle_beta   90.00
_cell.angle_gamma   90.00
#
_symmetry.space_group_name_H-M   'P 1'
#
loop_
_entity.id
_entity.type
_entity.pdbx_description
1 polymer ?
#
loop_
_entity_poly.entity_id
_entity_poly.type
_entity_poly.pdbx_seq_one_letter_code
_entity_poly.pdbx_strand_id
1 'polypeptide(L)'
;MSTKQKAVLVVTPYSTGCCVALEMQRRGYAIVALWINGFAEEMKTHVPLSCAEELKYVREIDEQASLELTLEEIERHSVEADLDIVACLAGGEAGVDVADILSEAMGLLSNGTLRVDGEILNRRDKKVQQELLRKAGMRAVRQAGSDKFEDVEEFLRTESYPLVLKPTESAGSDGVKLCPNFEEAKDHFHQLMNSQLVNGGDCGEVLCQEFLKGKEYVVDHVSLNGVHKTMMVWVYDKRERNGSAFVYFGCVPIEADSEEAKLIIPYIRKTLDVLGVKNGPSHGEVIITESGPCLVEMNCRANGGDGAWQPLARGLTPGDYSQVEVTADAYLNPEKFDSYPDIPGRLIGQGVEVCLVSYGKGVVRRTPGFDVLKKLPSCIHFESGVQVGSKVDLTIDLITSVGSVIVYHENPAIVKDDLHFIRYLENMNGLFVFEDNRAEIEEEKKEDEVVNTKVAIADATVSSQTAKDTTVIRQAKELEGEPDDGRFPDAPFLKKTISLQRTVDLDTRNNLFDGEGPPTMIRTVSIPKTQGHRRTFSEQGPSMFRTLSLQKK
;
A
#
# COMPACT_ATOMS: atom_id res chain seq x y z
N MET A 1 0.58 42.26 24.69
CA MET A 1 0.90 41.77 23.30
C MET A 1 0.11 40.51 23.14
N SER A 2 -0.78 40.45 22.17
CA SER A 2 -1.46 39.17 21.83
C SER A 2 -0.37 38.20 21.39
N THR A 3 -0.32 37.00 21.96
CA THR A 3 0.59 35.96 21.48
C THR A 3 -0.06 35.37 20.23
N LYS A 4 0.66 35.43 19.10
CA LYS A 4 0.21 34.79 17.85
C LYS A 4 -0.20 33.33 18.11
N GLN A 5 -1.19 32.86 17.38
CA GLN A 5 -1.57 31.46 17.46
C GLN A 5 -0.50 30.59 16.81
N LYS A 6 0.01 29.60 17.55
CA LYS A 6 0.97 28.65 16.99
C LYS A 6 0.31 27.81 15.89
N ALA A 7 1.03 27.65 14.78
CA ALA A 7 0.55 26.94 13.61
C ALA A 7 1.59 25.93 13.09
N VAL A 8 1.10 24.93 12.39
CA VAL A 8 1.91 23.93 11.66
C VAL A 8 1.60 24.04 10.18
N LEU A 9 2.63 24.15 9.37
CA LEU A 9 2.55 24.08 7.92
C LEU A 9 2.68 22.61 7.48
N VAL A 10 1.62 22.07 6.87
CA VAL A 10 1.61 20.71 6.33
C VAL A 10 1.62 20.79 4.81
N VAL A 11 2.68 20.31 4.21
CA VAL A 11 2.86 20.34 2.75
C VAL A 11 2.18 19.12 2.13
N THR A 12 1.21 19.38 1.28
CA THR A 12 0.35 18.36 0.65
C THR A 12 -0.26 17.42 1.70
N PRO A 13 -1.16 17.93 2.58
CA PRO A 13 -1.84 17.10 3.58
C PRO A 13 -2.80 16.12 2.90
N TYR A 14 -2.27 14.97 2.46
CA TYR A 14 -2.98 13.92 1.74
C TYR A 14 -2.85 12.59 2.49
N SER A 15 -3.88 11.75 2.42
CA SER A 15 -3.91 10.43 3.06
C SER A 15 -3.62 10.54 4.57
N THR A 16 -2.71 9.76 5.13
CA THR A 16 -2.33 9.80 6.56
C THR A 16 -1.78 11.16 7.02
N GLY A 17 -1.31 11.99 6.09
CA GLY A 17 -0.93 13.37 6.41
C GLY A 17 -2.07 14.20 6.98
N CYS A 18 -3.31 13.93 6.58
CA CYS A 18 -4.50 14.51 7.20
C CYS A 18 -4.64 14.08 8.67
N CYS A 19 -4.32 12.81 8.98
CA CYS A 19 -4.37 12.29 10.35
C CYS A 19 -3.31 12.96 11.23
N VAL A 20 -2.10 13.16 10.70
CA VAL A 20 -1.03 13.90 11.40
C VAL A 20 -1.45 15.35 11.64
N ALA A 21 -2.00 16.01 10.63
CA ALA A 21 -2.52 17.37 10.74
C ALA A 21 -3.64 17.47 11.79
N LEU A 22 -4.59 16.53 11.77
CA LEU A 22 -5.67 16.47 12.76
C LEU A 22 -5.15 16.26 14.18
N GLU A 23 -4.17 15.39 14.37
CA GLU A 23 -3.56 15.16 15.69
C GLU A 23 -2.89 16.43 16.21
N MET A 24 -2.18 17.18 15.36
CA MET A 24 -1.59 18.46 15.72
C MET A 24 -2.66 19.54 16.01
N GLN A 25 -3.75 19.55 15.24
CA GLN A 25 -4.91 20.41 15.51
C GLN A 25 -5.54 20.10 16.89
N ARG A 26 -5.72 18.84 17.24
CA ARG A 26 -6.25 18.39 18.55
C ARG A 26 -5.36 18.81 19.71
N ARG A 27 -4.06 19.02 19.46
CA ARG A 27 -3.11 19.58 20.43
C ARG A 27 -3.14 21.10 20.51
N GLY A 28 -4.04 21.78 19.77
CA GLY A 28 -4.27 23.21 19.83
C GLY A 28 -3.48 24.05 18.83
N TYR A 29 -2.83 23.44 17.86
CA TYR A 29 -2.14 24.13 16.78
C TYR A 29 -3.08 24.42 15.61
N ALA A 30 -2.96 25.58 15.01
CA ALA A 30 -3.62 25.90 13.76
C ALA A 30 -2.93 25.13 12.62
N ILE A 31 -3.69 24.65 11.65
CA ILE A 31 -3.13 23.94 10.50
C ILE A 31 -3.20 24.83 9.26
N VAL A 32 -2.06 25.03 8.63
CA VAL A 32 -1.91 25.65 7.32
C VAL A 32 -1.56 24.56 6.31
N ALA A 33 -2.40 24.39 5.30
CA ALA A 33 -2.11 23.47 4.21
C ALA A 33 -1.35 24.22 3.11
N LEU A 34 -0.30 23.61 2.57
CA LEU A 34 0.38 24.09 1.36
C LEU A 34 0.28 22.98 0.31
N TRP A 35 -0.31 23.32 -0.83
CA TRP A 35 -0.47 22.40 -1.97
C TRP A 35 0.64 22.66 -2.98
N ILE A 36 1.35 21.60 -3.37
CA ILE A 36 2.44 21.71 -4.35
C ILE A 36 1.90 21.91 -5.76
N ASN A 37 2.72 22.50 -6.62
CA ASN A 37 2.41 22.65 -8.03
C ASN A 37 2.20 21.29 -8.71
N GLY A 38 1.17 21.20 -9.55
CA GLY A 38 0.85 19.97 -10.29
C GLY A 38 0.10 18.90 -9.47
N PHE A 39 -0.20 19.14 -8.19
CA PHE A 39 -1.05 18.24 -7.42
C PHE A 39 -2.50 18.32 -7.90
N ALA A 40 -3.11 17.17 -8.22
CA ALA A 40 -4.44 17.12 -8.82
C ALA A 40 -5.51 17.71 -7.89
N GLU A 41 -6.38 18.57 -8.42
CA GLU A 41 -7.43 19.25 -7.63
C GLU A 41 -8.38 18.27 -6.95
N GLU A 42 -8.69 17.16 -7.59
CA GLU A 42 -9.54 16.10 -7.03
C GLU A 42 -8.89 15.49 -5.78
N MET A 43 -7.56 15.38 -5.77
CA MET A 43 -6.82 14.82 -4.64
C MET A 43 -6.72 15.81 -3.47
N LYS A 44 -6.77 17.14 -3.71
CA LYS A 44 -6.81 18.14 -2.63
C LYS A 44 -8.09 18.00 -1.77
N THR A 45 -9.17 17.51 -2.36
CA THR A 45 -10.45 17.29 -1.66
C THR A 45 -10.56 15.94 -0.98
N HIS A 46 -9.59 15.04 -1.21
CA HIS A 46 -9.58 13.72 -0.57
C HIS A 46 -9.10 13.83 0.88
N VAL A 47 -10.04 13.75 1.80
CA VAL A 47 -9.77 13.71 3.25
C VAL A 47 -10.25 12.36 3.78
N PRO A 48 -9.40 11.58 4.48
CA PRO A 48 -9.80 10.32 5.10
C PRO A 48 -11.07 10.48 5.95
N LEU A 49 -11.96 9.49 5.92
CA LEU A 49 -13.22 9.55 6.67
C LEU A 49 -13.01 9.80 8.17
N SER A 50 -11.91 9.30 8.72
CA SER A 50 -11.51 9.52 10.12
C SER A 50 -11.17 10.98 10.45
N CYS A 51 -10.91 11.81 9.44
CA CYS A 51 -10.50 13.21 9.56
C CYS A 51 -11.57 14.20 9.07
N ALA A 52 -12.48 13.77 8.18
CA ALA A 52 -13.33 14.64 7.38
C ALA A 52 -14.23 15.58 8.19
N GLU A 53 -14.71 15.16 9.36
CA GLU A 53 -15.59 15.99 10.19
C GLU A 53 -14.84 17.04 11.03
N GLU A 54 -13.59 16.74 11.45
CA GLU A 54 -12.88 17.53 12.45
C GLU A 54 -11.75 18.37 11.87
N LEU A 55 -11.00 17.86 10.85
CA LEU A 55 -9.85 18.54 10.28
C LEU A 55 -10.26 19.83 9.59
N LYS A 56 -9.60 20.93 9.94
CA LYS A 56 -9.82 22.25 9.34
C LYS A 56 -8.51 22.95 9.10
N TYR A 57 -8.33 23.44 7.89
CA TYR A 57 -7.23 24.33 7.55
C TYR A 57 -7.63 25.78 7.83
N VAL A 58 -6.81 26.47 8.61
CA VAL A 58 -7.00 27.93 8.87
C VAL A 58 -6.66 28.73 7.62
N ARG A 59 -5.69 28.24 6.85
CA ARG A 59 -5.29 28.74 5.54
C ARG A 59 -4.93 27.58 4.63
N GLU A 60 -5.21 27.77 3.36
CA GLU A 60 -4.72 26.94 2.28
C GLU A 60 -3.92 27.82 1.33
N ILE A 61 -2.73 27.36 0.94
CA ILE A 61 -1.75 28.10 0.14
C ILE A 61 -1.32 27.18 -1.00
N ASP A 62 -1.25 27.70 -2.21
CA ASP A 62 -0.63 26.98 -3.33
C ASP A 62 0.84 27.39 -3.44
N GLU A 63 1.71 26.41 -3.72
CA GLU A 63 3.12 26.65 -4.03
C GLU A 63 3.23 27.64 -5.20
N GLN A 64 4.17 28.58 -5.09
CA GLN A 64 4.39 29.61 -6.11
C GLN A 64 5.50 29.19 -7.08
N ALA A 65 5.74 30.01 -8.11
CA ALA A 65 6.74 29.74 -9.16
C ALA A 65 8.19 29.70 -8.66
N SER A 66 8.47 30.20 -7.46
CA SER A 66 9.79 30.09 -6.82
C SER A 66 9.66 29.94 -5.30
N LEU A 67 10.75 29.48 -4.67
CA LEU A 67 10.83 29.36 -3.21
C LEU A 67 10.58 30.70 -2.52
N GLU A 68 11.18 31.78 -3.03
CA GLU A 68 11.05 33.13 -2.46
C GLU A 68 9.59 33.58 -2.47
N LEU A 69 8.89 33.40 -3.59
CA LEU A 69 7.48 33.77 -3.71
C LEU A 69 6.59 32.90 -2.81
N THR A 70 6.92 31.62 -2.67
CA THR A 70 6.19 30.72 -1.76
C THR A 70 6.36 31.14 -0.30
N LEU A 71 7.58 31.53 0.10
CA LEU A 71 7.84 32.04 1.44
C LEU A 71 7.13 33.38 1.71
N GLU A 72 7.13 34.30 0.74
CA GLU A 72 6.37 35.55 0.82
C GLU A 72 4.87 35.30 1.01
N GLU A 73 4.32 34.32 0.29
CA GLU A 73 2.90 33.95 0.40
C GLU A 73 2.58 33.32 1.76
N ILE A 74 3.45 32.43 2.26
CA ILE A 74 3.33 31.86 3.62
C ILE A 74 3.38 32.95 4.67
N GLU A 75 4.31 33.91 4.58
CA GLU A 75 4.42 35.02 5.51
C GLU A 75 3.17 35.94 5.46
N ARG A 76 2.69 36.27 4.26
CA ARG A 76 1.47 37.07 4.07
C ARG A 76 0.28 36.44 4.79
N HIS A 77 0.01 35.13 4.52
CA HIS A 77 -1.08 34.40 5.16
C HIS A 77 -0.93 34.29 6.67
N SER A 78 0.33 34.13 7.15
CA SER A 78 0.63 34.06 8.58
C SER A 78 0.36 35.39 9.29
N VAL A 79 0.71 36.52 8.65
CA VAL A 79 0.44 37.86 9.20
C VAL A 79 -1.06 38.15 9.21
N GLU A 80 -1.76 37.86 8.12
CA GLU A 80 -3.21 38.09 8.00
C GLU A 80 -4.03 37.31 9.03
N ALA A 81 -3.58 36.10 9.41
CA ALA A 81 -4.25 35.23 10.36
C ALA A 81 -3.69 35.26 11.79
N ASP A 82 -2.72 36.15 12.08
CA ASP A 82 -2.00 36.26 13.37
C ASP A 82 -1.40 34.92 13.82
N LEU A 83 -0.73 34.22 12.88
CA LEU A 83 -0.13 32.89 13.07
C LEU A 83 1.39 32.98 13.31
N ASP A 84 1.92 32.04 14.10
CA ASP A 84 3.33 31.75 14.31
C ASP A 84 3.59 30.30 13.88
N ILE A 85 4.18 30.10 12.68
CA ILE A 85 4.46 28.76 12.15
C ILE A 85 5.68 28.19 12.89
N VAL A 86 5.46 27.14 13.68
CA VAL A 86 6.49 26.51 14.54
C VAL A 86 7.01 25.19 14.00
N ALA A 87 6.33 24.61 13.00
CA ALA A 87 6.75 23.37 12.35
C ALA A 87 6.30 23.35 10.89
N CYS A 88 7.10 22.69 10.04
CA CYS A 88 6.79 22.43 8.63
C CYS A 88 7.16 20.97 8.33
N LEU A 89 6.22 20.19 7.77
CA LEU A 89 6.43 18.77 7.46
C LEU A 89 5.62 18.32 6.25
N ALA A 90 6.07 17.21 5.63
CA ALA A 90 5.35 16.58 4.55
C ALA A 90 4.09 15.88 5.08
N GLY A 91 2.94 16.16 4.48
CA GLY A 91 1.70 15.41 4.68
C GLY A 91 1.62 14.18 3.78
N GLY A 92 1.97 14.30 2.52
CA GLY A 92 1.96 13.24 1.53
C GLY A 92 3.31 13.05 0.82
N GLU A 93 3.43 11.96 0.08
CA GLU A 93 4.67 11.63 -0.66
C GLU A 93 5.13 12.77 -1.57
N ALA A 94 4.20 13.35 -2.32
CA ALA A 94 4.50 14.43 -3.25
C ALA A 94 5.04 15.71 -2.58
N GLY A 95 4.72 15.93 -1.30
CA GLY A 95 5.12 17.12 -0.54
C GLY A 95 6.50 17.03 0.13
N VAL A 96 7.21 15.89 0.05
CA VAL A 96 8.44 15.65 0.84
C VAL A 96 9.54 16.67 0.51
N ASP A 97 9.87 16.85 -0.75
CA ASP A 97 10.97 17.72 -1.17
C ASP A 97 10.68 19.20 -0.86
N VAL A 98 9.43 19.62 -1.11
CA VAL A 98 8.99 20.99 -0.83
C VAL A 98 8.97 21.25 0.68
N ALA A 99 8.55 20.27 1.49
CA ALA A 99 8.59 20.39 2.96
C ALA A 99 10.02 20.51 3.49
N ASP A 100 10.96 19.72 2.94
CA ASP A 100 12.38 19.80 3.32
C ASP A 100 12.98 21.16 2.97
N ILE A 101 12.72 21.69 1.76
CA ILE A 101 13.21 22.98 1.30
C ILE A 101 12.61 24.12 2.15
N LEU A 102 11.29 24.11 2.35
CA LEU A 102 10.62 25.16 3.13
C LEU A 102 11.03 25.14 4.60
N SER A 103 11.07 23.97 5.24
CA SER A 103 11.47 23.87 6.65
C SER A 103 12.92 24.33 6.86
N GLU A 104 13.84 24.02 5.92
CA GLU A 104 15.23 24.51 5.93
C GLU A 104 15.26 26.04 5.80
N ALA A 105 14.56 26.61 4.81
CA ALA A 105 14.53 28.05 4.56
C ALA A 105 13.89 28.86 5.71
N MET A 106 12.88 28.29 6.36
CA MET A 106 12.21 28.89 7.51
C MET A 106 12.99 28.73 8.84
N GLY A 107 14.11 27.99 8.84
CA GLY A 107 14.90 27.70 10.03
C GLY A 107 14.17 26.82 11.06
N LEU A 108 13.24 26.01 10.62
CA LEU A 108 12.47 25.07 11.43
C LEU A 108 13.17 23.69 11.52
N LEU A 109 12.61 22.80 12.34
CA LEU A 109 13.05 21.40 12.38
C LEU A 109 12.93 20.79 10.97
N SER A 110 14.06 20.34 10.39
CA SER A 110 14.15 19.97 8.98
C SER A 110 15.11 18.81 8.75
N ASN A 111 14.88 18.04 7.69
CA ASN A 111 15.88 17.12 7.13
C ASN A 111 16.90 17.87 6.25
N GLY A 112 16.53 19.07 5.83
CA GLY A 112 17.26 19.86 4.85
C GLY A 112 17.18 19.29 3.45
N THR A 113 17.57 20.08 2.49
CA THR A 113 17.69 19.64 1.09
C THR A 113 18.78 18.56 0.99
N LEU A 114 18.48 17.43 0.34
CA LEU A 114 19.46 16.37 0.12
C LEU A 114 20.54 16.85 -0.87
N ARG A 115 21.76 17.04 -0.40
CA ARG A 115 22.90 17.48 -1.20
C ARG A 115 24.01 16.44 -1.17
N VAL A 116 24.42 15.96 -2.33
CA VAL A 116 25.50 14.98 -2.49
C VAL A 116 26.47 15.48 -3.56
N ASP A 117 27.75 15.58 -3.23
CA ASP A 117 28.81 16.05 -4.14
C ASP A 117 28.53 17.44 -4.77
N GLY A 118 27.73 18.27 -4.10
CA GLY A 118 27.32 19.62 -4.54
C GLY A 118 26.05 19.66 -5.38
N GLU A 119 25.47 18.53 -5.71
CA GLU A 119 24.21 18.40 -6.43
C GLU A 119 23.03 18.25 -5.44
N ILE A 120 21.88 18.83 -5.81
CA ILE A 120 20.62 18.62 -5.09
C ILE A 120 19.96 17.38 -5.69
N LEU A 121 19.68 16.41 -4.84
CA LEU A 121 19.04 15.16 -5.21
C LEU A 121 17.64 15.05 -4.61
N ASN A 122 16.76 14.37 -5.31
CA ASN A 122 15.42 14.06 -4.85
C ASN A 122 15.47 12.84 -3.91
N ARG A 123 15.10 13.03 -2.62
CA ARG A 123 15.09 11.96 -1.61
C ARG A 123 14.02 10.89 -1.91
N ARG A 124 13.00 11.23 -2.65
CA ARG A 124 11.91 10.32 -3.05
C ARG A 124 12.30 9.41 -4.23
N ASP A 125 13.27 9.81 -5.03
CA ASP A 125 13.68 9.08 -6.22
C ASP A 125 14.27 7.71 -5.84
N LYS A 126 13.59 6.64 -6.25
CA LYS A 126 13.97 5.26 -5.97
C LYS A 126 15.36 4.90 -6.53
N LYS A 127 15.75 5.51 -7.66
CA LYS A 127 17.09 5.34 -8.25
C LYS A 127 18.15 5.96 -7.36
N VAL A 128 17.93 7.21 -6.95
CA VAL A 128 18.83 7.96 -6.04
C VAL A 128 18.99 7.20 -4.72
N GLN A 129 17.91 6.72 -4.12
CA GLN A 129 17.96 5.95 -2.88
C GLN A 129 18.91 4.74 -3.01
N GLN A 130 18.75 3.92 -4.05
CA GLN A 130 19.59 2.73 -4.24
C GLN A 130 21.06 3.08 -4.52
N GLU A 131 21.33 4.15 -5.25
CA GLU A 131 22.69 4.59 -5.54
C GLU A 131 23.42 5.09 -4.30
N LEU A 132 22.72 5.85 -3.44
CA LEU A 132 23.28 6.31 -2.16
C LEU A 132 23.58 5.13 -1.22
N LEU A 133 22.68 4.14 -1.14
CA LEU A 133 22.92 2.94 -0.35
C LEU A 133 24.12 2.16 -0.88
N ARG A 134 24.27 2.03 -2.20
CA ARG A 134 25.41 1.36 -2.82
C ARG A 134 26.72 2.10 -2.54
N LYS A 135 26.74 3.43 -2.65
CA LYS A 135 27.90 4.28 -2.27
C LYS A 135 28.26 4.09 -0.79
N ALA A 136 27.29 3.89 0.08
CA ALA A 136 27.49 3.62 1.52
C ALA A 136 27.88 2.17 1.84
N GLY A 137 28.08 1.32 0.82
CA GLY A 137 28.46 -0.11 0.99
C GLY A 137 27.32 -0.97 1.55
N MET A 138 26.08 -0.53 1.42
CA MET A 138 24.91 -1.32 1.81
C MET A 138 24.41 -2.19 0.65
N ARG A 139 23.68 -3.26 0.97
CA ARG A 139 22.94 -4.01 -0.05
C ARG A 139 21.90 -3.08 -0.68
N ALA A 140 22.02 -2.86 -1.97
CA ALA A 140 21.12 -2.08 -2.78
C ALA A 140 20.68 -2.90 -4.00
N VAL A 141 19.51 -2.59 -4.56
CA VAL A 141 19.00 -3.26 -5.76
C VAL A 141 19.93 -3.01 -6.95
N ARG A 142 20.22 -4.05 -7.75
CA ARG A 142 20.86 -3.87 -9.05
C ARG A 142 19.84 -3.27 -10.01
N GLN A 143 20.23 -2.19 -10.67
CA GLN A 143 19.29 -1.40 -11.48
C GLN A 143 19.97 -0.63 -12.60
N ALA A 144 19.17 -0.33 -13.60
CA ALA A 144 19.40 0.73 -14.58
C ALA A 144 18.13 1.55 -14.74
N GLY A 145 18.25 2.84 -15.00
CA GLY A 145 17.09 3.72 -15.20
C GLY A 145 17.40 4.82 -16.19
N SER A 146 16.48 5.09 -17.13
CA SER A 146 16.56 6.16 -18.13
C SER A 146 15.19 6.45 -18.73
N ASP A 147 15.07 7.61 -19.37
CA ASP A 147 13.99 7.96 -20.29
C ASP A 147 14.19 7.36 -21.69
N LYS A 148 15.37 6.76 -21.97
CA LYS A 148 15.74 6.15 -23.25
C LYS A 148 15.99 4.67 -23.10
N PHE A 149 15.37 3.88 -23.95
CA PHE A 149 15.52 2.43 -23.94
C PHE A 149 16.97 1.97 -24.15
N GLU A 150 17.71 2.66 -25.02
CA GLU A 150 19.09 2.34 -25.38
C GLU A 150 20.01 2.35 -24.17
N ASP A 151 19.75 3.20 -23.17
CA ASP A 151 20.57 3.34 -21.97
C ASP A 151 20.36 2.18 -20.97
N VAL A 152 19.21 1.51 -21.01
CA VAL A 152 18.89 0.38 -20.14
C VAL A 152 18.98 -0.97 -20.84
N GLU A 153 19.13 -0.99 -22.17
CA GLU A 153 19.12 -2.22 -22.98
C GLU A 153 20.18 -3.22 -22.55
N GLU A 154 21.41 -2.75 -22.27
CA GLU A 154 22.51 -3.63 -21.83
C GLU A 154 22.16 -4.32 -20.50
N PHE A 155 21.61 -3.57 -19.53
CA PHE A 155 21.16 -4.14 -18.27
C PHE A 155 20.06 -5.19 -18.49
N LEU A 156 19.05 -4.89 -19.33
CA LEU A 156 17.96 -5.81 -19.65
C LEU A 156 18.44 -7.09 -20.36
N ARG A 157 19.55 -7.03 -21.12
CA ARG A 157 20.13 -8.20 -21.81
C ARG A 157 21.01 -9.06 -20.92
N THR A 158 21.64 -8.46 -19.90
CA THR A 158 22.68 -9.12 -19.10
C THR A 158 22.19 -9.57 -17.72
N GLU A 159 21.13 -8.92 -17.18
CA GLU A 159 20.60 -9.26 -15.87
C GLU A 159 19.68 -10.51 -15.94
N SER A 160 19.58 -11.22 -14.81
CA SER A 160 18.80 -12.45 -14.69
C SER A 160 17.29 -12.15 -14.58
N TYR A 161 16.49 -12.77 -15.41
CA TYR A 161 15.04 -12.68 -15.37
C TYR A 161 14.41 -13.56 -14.27
N PRO A 162 13.20 -13.21 -13.75
CA PRO A 162 12.40 -12.03 -14.13
C PRO A 162 12.98 -10.72 -13.59
N LEU A 163 12.63 -9.60 -14.25
CA LEU A 163 12.97 -8.24 -13.81
C LEU A 163 11.72 -7.46 -13.43
N VAL A 164 11.89 -6.45 -12.57
CA VAL A 164 10.82 -5.50 -12.24
C VAL A 164 11.08 -4.19 -12.97
N LEU A 165 10.10 -3.73 -13.74
CA LEU A 165 10.10 -2.41 -14.35
C LEU A 165 9.03 -1.54 -13.69
N LYS A 166 9.39 -0.30 -13.38
CA LYS A 166 8.51 0.66 -12.71
C LYS A 166 8.93 2.11 -12.99
N PRO A 167 8.04 3.10 -12.84
CA PRO A 167 8.44 4.51 -12.81
C PRO A 167 9.35 4.81 -11.61
N THR A 168 10.25 5.80 -11.74
CA THR A 168 11.08 6.28 -10.62
C THR A 168 10.24 6.93 -9.52
N GLU A 169 9.16 7.62 -9.90
CA GLU A 169 8.27 8.35 -9.00
C GLU A 169 6.82 7.90 -9.18
N SER A 170 6.39 6.86 -8.48
CA SER A 170 4.98 6.41 -8.43
C SER A 170 4.67 5.82 -7.06
N ALA A 171 3.39 5.64 -6.76
CA ALA A 171 2.90 5.05 -5.50
C ALA A 171 1.85 3.96 -5.77
N GLY A 172 1.58 3.09 -4.80
CA GLY A 172 0.49 2.11 -4.88
C GLY A 172 0.68 1.00 -5.91
N SER A 173 1.91 0.72 -6.34
CA SER A 173 2.26 -0.23 -7.40
C SER A 173 1.83 0.20 -8.81
N ASP A 174 1.50 1.48 -9.02
CA ASP A 174 1.19 2.03 -10.34
C ASP A 174 2.38 1.85 -11.30
N GLY A 175 2.10 1.24 -12.47
CA GLY A 175 3.10 0.96 -13.49
C GLY A 175 4.13 -0.13 -13.16
N VAL A 176 4.04 -0.80 -12.01
CA VAL A 176 4.96 -1.87 -11.62
C VAL A 176 4.60 -3.17 -12.33
N LYS A 177 5.55 -3.73 -13.09
CA LYS A 177 5.37 -5.03 -13.76
C LYS A 177 6.56 -5.95 -13.55
N LEU A 178 6.27 -7.22 -13.26
CA LEU A 178 7.23 -8.31 -13.30
C LEU A 178 7.34 -8.82 -14.74
N CYS A 179 8.50 -8.62 -15.36
CA CYS A 179 8.77 -8.98 -16.75
C CYS A 179 9.58 -10.29 -16.77
N PRO A 180 9.04 -11.38 -17.32
CA PRO A 180 9.69 -12.69 -17.31
C PRO A 180 10.80 -12.83 -18.35
N ASN A 181 10.88 -11.93 -19.34
CA ASN A 181 11.85 -11.97 -20.43
C ASN A 181 12.11 -10.58 -21.01
N PHE A 182 13.11 -10.49 -21.89
CA PHE A 182 13.55 -9.24 -22.51
C PHE A 182 12.45 -8.55 -23.34
N GLU A 183 11.68 -9.30 -24.12
CA GLU A 183 10.67 -8.71 -25.01
C GLU A 183 9.55 -8.05 -24.18
N GLU A 184 9.07 -8.73 -23.13
CA GLU A 184 8.08 -8.12 -22.22
C GLU A 184 8.63 -6.93 -21.44
N ALA A 185 9.91 -6.94 -21.07
CA ALA A 185 10.55 -5.80 -20.43
C ALA A 185 10.62 -4.60 -21.38
N LYS A 186 11.02 -4.84 -22.65
CA LYS A 186 11.06 -3.82 -23.69
C LYS A 186 9.69 -3.22 -23.96
N ASP A 187 8.67 -4.07 -24.15
CA ASP A 187 7.31 -3.62 -24.42
C ASP A 187 6.76 -2.77 -23.26
N HIS A 188 7.00 -3.22 -22.03
CA HIS A 188 6.55 -2.48 -20.84
C HIS A 188 7.29 -1.17 -20.65
N PHE A 189 8.61 -1.11 -20.93
CA PHE A 189 9.36 0.15 -20.93
C PHE A 189 8.70 1.18 -21.83
N HIS A 190 8.42 0.82 -23.08
CA HIS A 190 7.76 1.73 -24.04
C HIS A 190 6.33 2.07 -23.64
N GLN A 191 5.60 1.13 -23.01
CA GLN A 191 4.27 1.40 -22.48
C GLN A 191 4.32 2.47 -21.39
N LEU A 192 5.23 2.35 -20.43
CA LEU A 192 5.40 3.32 -19.34
C LEU A 192 5.77 4.70 -19.87
N MET A 193 6.73 4.78 -20.80
CA MET A 193 7.15 6.07 -21.39
C MET A 193 6.04 6.78 -22.17
N ASN A 194 4.96 6.09 -22.51
CA ASN A 194 3.79 6.65 -23.20
C ASN A 194 2.55 6.73 -22.28
N SER A 195 2.68 6.50 -20.98
CA SER A 195 1.59 6.51 -20.00
C SER A 195 1.61 7.74 -19.11
N GLN A 196 0.43 8.10 -18.59
CA GLN A 196 0.30 9.04 -17.49
C GLN A 196 0.24 8.26 -16.17
N LEU A 197 0.91 8.78 -15.15
CA LEU A 197 0.92 8.19 -13.80
C LEU A 197 -0.30 8.64 -13.00
N VAL A 198 -0.71 7.81 -12.04
CA VAL A 198 -1.86 8.10 -11.17
C VAL A 198 -1.67 9.38 -10.35
N ASN A 199 -0.44 9.73 -10.00
CA ASN A 199 -0.12 10.98 -9.30
C ASN A 199 -0.21 12.24 -10.18
N GLY A 200 -0.57 12.09 -11.46
CA GLY A 200 -0.56 13.15 -12.47
C GLY A 200 0.84 13.35 -13.07
N GLY A 201 0.90 13.64 -14.36
CA GLY A 201 2.15 13.81 -15.11
C GLY A 201 2.56 12.58 -15.93
N ASP A 202 3.52 12.79 -16.82
CA ASP A 202 4.07 11.75 -17.67
C ASP A 202 5.14 10.95 -16.91
N CYS A 203 5.37 9.70 -17.31
CA CYS A 203 6.48 8.91 -16.79
C CYS A 203 7.81 9.53 -17.23
N GLY A 204 8.53 10.14 -16.29
CA GLY A 204 9.79 10.82 -16.59
C GLY A 204 10.94 9.87 -16.89
N GLU A 205 11.03 8.75 -16.17
CA GLU A 205 12.10 7.75 -16.29
C GLU A 205 11.58 6.36 -15.87
N VAL A 206 11.99 5.32 -16.58
CA VAL A 206 11.69 3.92 -16.22
C VAL A 206 12.87 3.29 -15.51
N LEU A 207 12.61 2.72 -14.37
CA LEU A 207 13.57 1.99 -13.55
C LEU A 207 13.44 0.49 -13.81
N CYS A 208 14.53 -0.13 -14.27
CA CYS A 208 14.66 -1.56 -14.49
C CYS A 208 15.47 -2.15 -13.33
N GLN A 209 14.91 -3.10 -12.58
CA GLN A 209 15.50 -3.64 -11.36
C GLN A 209 15.55 -5.16 -11.37
N GLU A 210 16.55 -5.75 -10.69
CA GLU A 210 16.52 -7.16 -10.33
C GLU A 210 15.24 -7.47 -9.52
N PHE A 211 14.66 -8.63 -9.73
CA PHE A 211 13.55 -9.09 -8.90
C PHE A 211 14.08 -9.60 -7.54
N LEU A 212 13.71 -8.93 -6.47
CA LEU A 212 14.03 -9.33 -5.11
C LEU A 212 13.15 -10.50 -4.68
N LYS A 213 13.74 -11.68 -4.43
CA LYS A 213 13.03 -12.85 -3.92
C LYS A 213 13.03 -12.84 -2.41
N GLY A 214 11.85 -12.84 -1.79
CA GLY A 214 11.70 -12.84 -0.35
C GLY A 214 10.36 -12.30 0.09
N LYS A 215 10.13 -12.27 1.39
CA LYS A 215 8.99 -11.58 1.98
C LYS A 215 9.30 -10.09 2.10
N GLU A 216 8.31 -9.28 1.80
CA GLU A 216 8.40 -7.83 1.91
C GLU A 216 7.86 -7.37 3.25
N TYR A 217 8.67 -6.58 3.92
CA TYR A 217 8.40 -6.01 5.23
C TYR A 217 8.38 -4.49 5.15
N VAL A 218 7.76 -3.90 6.14
CA VAL A 218 7.74 -2.46 6.36
C VAL A 218 8.24 -2.17 7.76
N VAL A 219 9.03 -1.11 7.88
CA VAL A 219 9.43 -0.56 9.17
C VAL A 219 9.03 0.91 9.24
N ASP A 220 8.06 1.21 10.09
CA ASP A 220 7.63 2.57 10.37
C ASP A 220 8.50 3.17 11.47
N HIS A 221 9.10 4.33 11.19
CA HIS A 221 9.88 5.09 12.17
C HIS A 221 9.30 6.49 12.37
N VAL A 222 9.66 7.08 13.50
CA VAL A 222 9.65 8.52 13.70
C VAL A 222 11.03 8.95 14.17
N SER A 223 11.56 9.99 13.56
CA SER A 223 12.90 10.49 13.81
C SER A 223 12.85 11.87 14.44
N LEU A 224 13.78 12.14 15.34
CA LEU A 224 14.06 13.48 15.88
C LEU A 224 15.56 13.65 16.07
N ASN A 225 16.15 14.65 15.40
CA ASN A 225 17.58 14.96 15.46
C ASN A 225 18.49 13.73 15.18
N GLY A 226 18.07 12.85 14.29
CA GLY A 226 18.80 11.63 13.92
C GLY A 226 18.61 10.44 14.88
N VAL A 227 17.78 10.58 15.90
CA VAL A 227 17.33 9.44 16.72
C VAL A 227 16.10 8.82 16.06
N HIS A 228 16.24 7.58 15.56
CA HIS A 228 15.18 6.86 14.85
C HIS A 228 14.49 5.86 15.79
N LYS A 229 13.26 6.15 16.17
CA LYS A 229 12.44 5.23 16.96
C LYS A 229 11.51 4.45 16.07
N THR A 230 11.51 3.13 16.21
CA THR A 230 10.61 2.24 15.46
C THR A 230 9.24 2.26 16.09
N MET A 231 8.21 2.48 15.27
CA MET A 231 6.82 2.55 15.74
C MET A 231 6.10 1.21 15.55
N MET A 232 6.30 0.59 14.38
CA MET A 232 5.71 -0.71 14.05
C MET A 232 6.56 -1.41 12.99
N VAL A 233 6.50 -2.72 12.96
CA VAL A 233 7.05 -3.56 11.88
C VAL A 233 5.92 -4.39 11.31
N TRP A 234 5.80 -4.39 9.98
CA TRP A 234 4.75 -5.09 9.27
C TRP A 234 5.34 -6.06 8.25
N VAL A 235 4.55 -7.06 7.89
CA VAL A 235 4.80 -7.87 6.71
C VAL A 235 3.63 -7.73 5.74
N TYR A 236 3.92 -7.46 4.47
CA TYR A 236 2.89 -7.42 3.44
C TYR A 236 2.45 -8.82 3.02
N ASP A 237 1.15 -9.00 2.91
CA ASP A 237 0.55 -10.16 2.25
C ASP A 237 0.24 -9.76 0.80
N LYS A 238 1.22 -9.95 -0.09
CA LYS A 238 1.09 -9.75 -1.54
C LYS A 238 1.03 -11.10 -2.23
N ARG A 239 0.07 -11.28 -3.13
CA ARG A 239 -0.16 -12.56 -3.83
C ARG A 239 -0.40 -12.33 -5.32
N GLU A 240 -0.02 -13.32 -6.13
CA GLU A 240 -0.40 -13.38 -7.53
C GLU A 240 -1.89 -13.69 -7.65
N ARG A 241 -2.69 -12.74 -8.17
CA ARG A 241 -4.14 -12.88 -8.40
C ARG A 241 -4.61 -11.96 -9.53
N ASN A 242 -5.72 -12.35 -10.16
CA ASN A 242 -6.36 -11.54 -11.21
C ASN A 242 -5.42 -11.12 -12.35
N GLY A 243 -4.37 -11.91 -12.61
CA GLY A 243 -3.35 -11.60 -13.63
C GLY A 243 -2.26 -10.60 -13.20
N SER A 244 -2.27 -10.15 -11.95
CA SER A 244 -1.21 -9.31 -11.36
C SER A 244 -0.35 -10.10 -10.39
N ALA A 245 0.95 -9.84 -10.40
CA ALA A 245 1.92 -10.50 -9.51
C ALA A 245 1.89 -9.96 -8.07
N PHE A 246 1.33 -8.75 -7.84
CA PHE A 246 1.49 -8.02 -6.59
C PHE A 246 0.17 -7.49 -6.02
N VAL A 247 -0.88 -8.32 -6.01
CA VAL A 247 -2.16 -7.92 -5.39
C VAL A 247 -2.01 -7.90 -3.87
N TYR A 248 -2.33 -6.78 -3.25
CA TYR A 248 -2.32 -6.64 -1.80
C TYR A 248 -3.53 -7.33 -1.17
N PHE A 249 -3.25 -8.23 -0.23
CA PHE A 249 -4.26 -8.88 0.60
C PHE A 249 -4.29 -8.31 2.00
N GLY A 250 -3.22 -7.64 2.44
CA GLY A 250 -3.20 -6.98 3.72
C GLY A 250 -1.80 -6.72 4.25
N CYS A 251 -1.78 -6.23 5.48
CA CYS A 251 -0.58 -5.88 6.20
C CYS A 251 -0.68 -6.45 7.62
N VAL A 252 0.30 -7.27 8.01
CA VAL A 252 0.30 -7.97 9.30
C VAL A 252 1.40 -7.41 10.17
N PRO A 253 1.08 -6.86 11.36
CA PRO A 253 2.10 -6.44 12.31
C PRO A 253 2.85 -7.65 12.88
N ILE A 254 4.15 -7.51 13.05
CA ILE A 254 5.01 -8.52 13.66
C ILE A 254 5.74 -7.95 14.89
N GLU A 255 6.18 -8.84 15.77
CA GLU A 255 6.96 -8.46 16.96
C GLU A 255 8.27 -7.77 16.55
N ALA A 256 8.56 -6.62 17.17
CA ALA A 256 9.79 -5.87 16.88
C ALA A 256 11.07 -6.57 17.38
N ASP A 257 10.94 -7.63 18.18
CA ASP A 257 12.03 -8.51 18.63
C ASP A 257 12.10 -9.84 17.84
N SER A 258 11.30 -9.99 16.75
CA SER A 258 11.39 -11.15 15.86
C SER A 258 12.74 -11.21 15.14
N GLU A 259 13.11 -12.37 14.63
CA GLU A 259 14.39 -12.54 13.90
C GLU A 259 14.44 -11.67 12.64
N GLU A 260 13.32 -11.51 11.95
CA GLU A 260 13.20 -10.65 10.79
C GLU A 260 13.37 -9.17 11.18
N ALA A 261 12.67 -8.72 12.23
CA ALA A 261 12.76 -7.34 12.72
C ALA A 261 14.19 -6.98 13.15
N LYS A 262 14.90 -7.89 13.81
CA LYS A 262 16.32 -7.70 14.18
C LYS A 262 17.25 -7.49 12.98
N LEU A 263 16.90 -8.02 11.81
CA LEU A 263 17.66 -7.82 10.58
C LEU A 263 17.30 -6.50 9.91
N ILE A 264 16.00 -6.17 9.82
CA ILE A 264 15.53 -5.05 9.00
C ILE A 264 15.56 -3.71 9.74
N ILE A 265 15.28 -3.66 11.03
CA ILE A 265 15.29 -2.39 11.80
C ILE A 265 16.66 -1.69 11.70
N PRO A 266 17.81 -2.34 11.98
CA PRO A 266 19.11 -1.70 11.85
C PRO A 266 19.43 -1.29 10.40
N TYR A 267 19.02 -2.09 9.41
CA TYR A 267 19.22 -1.78 8.00
C TYR A 267 18.44 -0.52 7.60
N ILE A 268 17.15 -0.42 7.97
CA ILE A 268 16.31 0.74 7.67
C ILE A 268 16.81 2.00 8.40
N ARG A 269 17.22 1.91 9.68
CA ARG A 269 17.82 3.04 10.40
C ARG A 269 19.06 3.56 9.70
N LYS A 270 19.95 2.67 9.28
CA LYS A 270 21.12 3.06 8.48
C LYS A 270 20.75 3.65 7.13
N THR A 271 19.66 3.18 6.51
CA THR A 271 19.11 3.78 5.29
C THR A 271 18.67 5.23 5.54
N LEU A 272 17.97 5.50 6.64
CA LEU A 272 17.58 6.85 7.04
C LEU A 272 18.78 7.77 7.21
N ASP A 273 19.84 7.29 7.89
CA ASP A 273 21.11 8.02 8.03
C ASP A 273 21.72 8.36 6.66
N VAL A 274 21.81 7.38 5.75
CA VAL A 274 22.40 7.55 4.41
C VAL A 274 21.60 8.53 3.56
N LEU A 275 20.27 8.51 3.68
CA LEU A 275 19.38 9.44 2.97
C LEU A 275 19.27 10.81 3.68
N GLY A 276 19.97 11.02 4.80
CA GLY A 276 19.97 12.28 5.55
C GLY A 276 18.65 12.59 6.24
N VAL A 277 17.82 11.58 6.49
CA VAL A 277 16.57 11.73 7.25
C VAL A 277 16.90 11.84 8.73
N LYS A 278 16.56 12.95 9.34
CA LYS A 278 16.84 13.24 10.76
C LYS A 278 15.57 13.47 11.56
N ASN A 279 14.50 13.89 10.91
CA ASN A 279 13.28 14.35 11.55
C ASN A 279 12.03 13.87 10.80
N GLY A 280 10.96 13.62 11.55
CA GLY A 280 9.66 13.25 11.00
C GLY A 280 9.46 11.75 10.82
N PRO A 281 8.28 11.36 10.32
CA PRO A 281 7.91 9.99 10.07
C PRO A 281 8.58 9.44 8.81
N SER A 282 8.76 8.12 8.79
CA SER A 282 9.21 7.40 7.59
C SER A 282 8.59 6.01 7.53
N HIS A 283 8.41 5.52 6.30
CA HIS A 283 7.83 4.23 5.96
C HIS A 283 8.79 3.54 5.01
N GLY A 284 9.58 2.60 5.52
CA GLY A 284 10.62 1.91 4.77
C GLY A 284 10.21 0.52 4.35
N GLU A 285 10.12 0.27 3.04
CA GLU A 285 9.80 -1.04 2.47
C GLU A 285 11.09 -1.82 2.17
N VAL A 286 11.17 -3.05 2.65
CA VAL A 286 12.38 -3.87 2.60
C VAL A 286 12.06 -5.34 2.37
N ILE A 287 12.80 -5.99 1.47
CA ILE A 287 12.70 -7.44 1.27
C ILE A 287 13.91 -8.12 1.90
N ILE A 288 13.68 -9.15 2.72
CA ILE A 288 14.75 -10.03 3.21
C ILE A 288 15.07 -11.04 2.11
N THR A 289 16.23 -10.85 1.46
CA THR A 289 16.74 -11.74 0.42
C THR A 289 17.76 -12.72 1.00
N GLU A 290 18.22 -13.69 0.21
CA GLU A 290 19.33 -14.59 0.59
C GLU A 290 20.62 -13.82 0.94
N SER A 291 20.84 -12.64 0.34
CA SER A 291 21.99 -11.77 0.61
C SER A 291 21.75 -10.74 1.72
N GLY A 292 20.65 -10.85 2.44
CA GLY A 292 20.24 -9.94 3.52
C GLY A 292 19.14 -8.94 3.11
N PRO A 293 18.81 -7.98 3.99
CA PRO A 293 17.81 -6.96 3.72
C PRO A 293 18.21 -6.09 2.52
N CYS A 294 17.23 -5.79 1.68
CA CYS A 294 17.38 -4.92 0.52
C CYS A 294 16.19 -3.98 0.42
N LEU A 295 16.46 -2.68 0.37
CA LEU A 295 15.43 -1.64 0.29
C LEU A 295 14.62 -1.78 -1.02
N VAL A 296 13.31 -1.71 -0.90
CA VAL A 296 12.39 -1.51 -2.03
C VAL A 296 12.23 -0.02 -2.29
N GLU A 297 11.84 0.72 -1.24
CA GLU A 297 11.78 2.19 -1.22
C GLU A 297 11.71 2.74 0.20
N MET A 298 12.13 4.00 0.37
CA MET A 298 12.00 4.77 1.58
C MET A 298 11.06 5.94 1.34
N ASN A 299 9.90 5.91 1.97
CA ASN A 299 8.95 7.01 1.96
C ASN A 299 9.18 7.88 3.19
N CYS A 300 9.61 9.14 2.98
CA CYS A 300 9.95 10.09 4.06
C CYS A 300 8.72 10.83 4.58
N ARG A 301 7.65 10.09 4.82
CA ARG A 301 6.36 10.53 5.35
C ARG A 301 5.72 9.41 6.16
N ALA A 302 4.58 9.68 6.82
CA ALA A 302 3.84 8.66 7.53
C ALA A 302 3.37 7.51 6.60
N ASN A 303 3.21 6.32 7.16
CA ASN A 303 2.61 5.17 6.48
C ASN A 303 1.29 5.59 5.81
N GLY A 304 1.05 5.13 4.58
CA GLY A 304 -0.10 5.51 3.76
C GLY A 304 -1.44 4.90 4.20
N GLY A 305 -2.30 4.61 3.21
CA GLY A 305 -3.57 3.90 3.45
C GLY A 305 -4.57 4.71 4.26
N ASP A 306 -4.59 6.05 4.09
CA ASP A 306 -5.52 6.99 4.75
C ASP A 306 -5.51 6.89 6.29
N GLY A 307 -4.44 6.30 6.85
CA GLY A 307 -4.33 6.06 8.29
C GLY A 307 -5.27 5.00 8.84
N ALA A 308 -5.89 4.17 7.99
CA ALA A 308 -6.80 3.10 8.40
C ALA A 308 -6.15 2.10 9.36
N TRP A 309 -4.83 1.92 9.26
CA TRP A 309 -4.01 1.08 10.14
C TRP A 309 -3.86 1.61 11.59
N GLN A 310 -4.11 2.91 11.85
CA GLN A 310 -3.86 3.53 13.18
C GLN A 310 -4.60 2.84 14.33
N PRO A 311 -5.91 2.50 14.23
CA PRO A 311 -6.59 1.79 15.32
C PRO A 311 -5.93 0.47 15.66
N LEU A 312 -5.39 -0.25 14.66
CA LEU A 312 -4.66 -1.49 14.85
C LEU A 312 -3.33 -1.24 15.55
N ALA A 313 -2.52 -0.29 15.05
CA ALA A 313 -1.23 0.04 15.65
C ALA A 313 -1.38 0.46 17.11
N ARG A 314 -2.34 1.32 17.43
CA ARG A 314 -2.63 1.75 18.80
C ARG A 314 -3.10 0.60 19.68
N GLY A 315 -4.04 -0.22 19.21
CA GLY A 315 -4.57 -1.36 19.98
C GLY A 315 -3.52 -2.43 20.28
N LEU A 316 -2.53 -2.58 19.40
CA LEU A 316 -1.44 -3.56 19.57
C LEU A 316 -0.25 -3.02 20.38
N THR A 317 -0.05 -1.70 20.43
CA THR A 317 1.13 -1.09 21.05
C THR A 317 0.88 -0.81 22.54
N PRO A 318 1.71 -1.35 23.45
CA PRO A 318 1.66 -0.95 24.85
C PRO A 318 1.86 0.57 24.99
N GLY A 319 0.87 1.26 25.53
CA GLY A 319 0.89 2.72 25.68
C GLY A 319 -0.04 3.47 24.74
N ASP A 320 -0.80 2.76 23.87
CA ASP A 320 -1.86 3.30 23.02
C ASP A 320 -1.40 4.49 22.16
N TYR A 321 -0.35 4.26 21.35
CA TYR A 321 0.18 5.24 20.41
C TYR A 321 0.46 4.62 19.02
N SER A 322 0.50 5.46 18.02
CA SER A 322 0.89 5.10 16.66
C SER A 322 1.96 6.07 16.12
N GLN A 323 2.39 5.86 14.90
CA GLN A 323 3.31 6.76 14.20
C GLN A 323 2.78 8.20 14.16
N VAL A 324 1.45 8.39 14.11
CA VAL A 324 0.82 9.72 14.01
C VAL A 324 1.04 10.54 15.27
N GLU A 325 0.72 10.00 16.45
CA GLU A 325 0.89 10.70 17.72
C GLU A 325 2.36 10.99 18.01
N VAL A 326 3.25 10.02 17.70
CA VAL A 326 4.69 10.19 17.93
C VAL A 326 5.29 11.20 16.96
N THR A 327 4.78 11.28 15.71
CA THR A 327 5.16 12.34 14.76
C THR A 327 4.81 13.71 15.32
N ALA A 328 3.60 13.90 15.82
CA ALA A 328 3.21 15.15 16.44
C ALA A 328 4.10 15.49 17.66
N ASP A 329 4.47 14.50 18.47
CA ASP A 329 5.39 14.73 19.61
C ASP A 329 6.80 15.09 19.14
N ALA A 330 7.32 14.47 18.09
CA ALA A 330 8.65 14.80 17.57
C ALA A 330 8.78 16.29 17.16
N TYR A 331 7.73 16.85 16.57
CA TYR A 331 7.75 18.27 16.16
C TYR A 331 7.34 19.25 17.27
N LEU A 332 6.45 18.85 18.17
CA LEU A 332 5.77 19.77 19.09
C LEU A 332 6.11 19.55 20.57
N ASN A 333 6.61 18.37 20.93
CA ASN A 333 6.93 17.99 22.31
C ASN A 333 8.12 17.00 22.38
N PRO A 334 9.35 17.48 22.12
CA PRO A 334 10.54 16.63 22.10
C PRO A 334 10.74 15.78 23.36
N GLU A 335 10.41 16.32 24.54
CA GLU A 335 10.53 15.59 25.82
C GLU A 335 9.60 14.37 25.84
N LYS A 336 8.41 14.50 25.27
CA LYS A 336 7.48 13.37 25.13
C LYS A 336 8.01 12.36 24.12
N PHE A 337 8.55 12.82 22.97
CA PHE A 337 9.21 11.95 22.01
C PHE A 337 10.32 11.12 22.66
N ASP A 338 11.18 11.75 23.48
CA ASP A 338 12.27 11.05 24.19
C ASP A 338 11.75 9.94 25.12
N SER A 339 10.56 10.10 25.67
CA SER A 339 9.96 9.12 26.59
C SER A 339 9.45 7.83 25.91
N TYR A 340 9.26 7.82 24.57
CA TYR A 340 8.87 6.62 23.86
C TYR A 340 10.02 5.62 23.79
N PRO A 341 9.74 4.30 23.77
CA PRO A 341 10.78 3.28 23.61
C PRO A 341 11.44 3.37 22.24
N ASP A 342 12.65 2.84 22.14
CA ASP A 342 13.43 2.78 20.90
C ASP A 342 12.81 1.84 19.84
N ILE A 343 12.19 0.77 20.31
CA ILE A 343 11.36 -0.17 19.55
C ILE A 343 10.07 -0.41 20.32
N PRO A 344 8.94 -0.72 19.66
CA PRO A 344 7.70 -1.00 20.35
C PRO A 344 7.85 -2.20 21.30
N GLY A 345 7.12 -2.18 22.40
CA GLY A 345 7.01 -3.33 23.29
C GLY A 345 6.31 -4.49 22.60
N ARG A 346 6.21 -5.61 23.31
CA ARG A 346 5.51 -6.79 22.81
C ARG A 346 4.06 -6.47 22.49
N LEU A 347 3.58 -6.93 21.32
CA LEU A 347 2.23 -6.67 20.85
C LEU A 347 1.16 -7.25 21.80
N ILE A 348 0.11 -6.46 22.01
CA ILE A 348 -1.05 -6.83 22.83
C ILE A 348 -2.12 -7.42 21.91
N GLY A 349 -2.29 -8.75 21.89
CA GLY A 349 -3.25 -9.42 21.00
C GLY A 349 -2.73 -9.64 19.58
N GLN A 350 -3.65 -9.80 18.66
CA GLN A 350 -3.36 -10.01 17.24
C GLN A 350 -4.34 -9.21 16.38
N GLY A 351 -3.87 -8.78 15.21
CA GLY A 351 -4.71 -8.11 14.24
C GLY A 351 -4.06 -8.05 12.86
N VAL A 352 -4.84 -7.65 11.88
CA VAL A 352 -4.44 -7.54 10.48
C VAL A 352 -5.19 -6.37 9.86
N GLU A 353 -4.50 -5.57 9.08
CA GLU A 353 -5.12 -4.71 8.09
C GLU A 353 -5.40 -5.55 6.84
N VAL A 354 -6.66 -5.75 6.53
CA VAL A 354 -7.12 -6.61 5.45
C VAL A 354 -7.52 -5.74 4.27
N CYS A 355 -6.77 -5.81 3.15
CA CYS A 355 -7.20 -5.23 1.89
C CYS A 355 -8.24 -6.15 1.24
N LEU A 356 -9.41 -5.61 0.88
CA LEU A 356 -10.47 -6.37 0.25
C LEU A 356 -10.22 -6.54 -1.25
N VAL A 357 -10.35 -7.78 -1.72
CA VAL A 357 -10.09 -8.17 -3.10
C VAL A 357 -11.40 -8.53 -3.80
N SER A 358 -11.67 -7.88 -4.93
CA SER A 358 -12.77 -8.26 -5.81
C SER A 358 -12.29 -9.25 -6.87
N TYR A 359 -12.99 -10.37 -6.98
CA TYR A 359 -12.85 -11.37 -8.04
C TYR A 359 -13.92 -11.22 -9.12
N GLY A 360 -14.83 -10.24 -8.97
CA GLY A 360 -15.87 -9.90 -9.93
C GLY A 360 -15.74 -8.47 -10.42
N LYS A 361 -16.31 -8.18 -11.58
CA LYS A 361 -16.40 -6.84 -12.16
C LYS A 361 -17.85 -6.50 -12.53
N GLY A 362 -18.21 -5.22 -12.50
CA GLY A 362 -19.52 -4.73 -12.90
C GLY A 362 -20.01 -3.54 -12.09
N VAL A 363 -21.26 -3.12 -12.36
CA VAL A 363 -21.92 -2.08 -11.56
C VAL A 363 -22.55 -2.71 -10.33
N VAL A 364 -22.24 -2.16 -9.16
CA VAL A 364 -22.69 -2.68 -7.87
C VAL A 364 -24.17 -2.34 -7.65
N ARG A 365 -25.01 -3.37 -7.49
CA ARG A 365 -26.42 -3.24 -7.12
C ARG A 365 -26.66 -3.33 -5.61
N ARG A 366 -25.86 -4.09 -4.88
CA ARG A 366 -25.92 -4.25 -3.42
C ARG A 366 -24.54 -4.67 -2.87
N THR A 367 -24.29 -4.37 -1.61
CA THR A 367 -23.06 -4.66 -0.87
C THR A 367 -23.31 -5.54 0.36
N PRO A 368 -23.93 -6.73 0.24
CA PRO A 368 -24.32 -7.54 1.40
C PRO A 368 -23.13 -8.01 2.24
N GLY A 369 -21.99 -8.20 1.60
CA GLY A 369 -20.77 -8.61 2.29
C GLY A 369 -20.28 -7.57 3.29
N PHE A 370 -20.41 -6.29 2.99
CA PHE A 370 -19.98 -5.21 3.88
C PHE A 370 -20.73 -5.22 5.22
N ASP A 371 -22.04 -5.49 5.20
CA ASP A 371 -22.83 -5.59 6.44
C ASP A 371 -22.45 -6.78 7.30
N VAL A 372 -21.92 -7.83 6.67
CA VAL A 372 -21.43 -9.02 7.37
C VAL A 372 -20.05 -8.74 7.96
N LEU A 373 -19.14 -8.14 7.17
CA LEU A 373 -17.78 -7.82 7.60
C LEU A 373 -17.77 -6.88 8.82
N LYS A 374 -18.61 -5.85 8.82
CA LYS A 374 -18.76 -4.90 9.95
C LYS A 374 -19.24 -5.57 11.26
N LYS A 375 -19.77 -6.79 11.20
CA LYS A 375 -20.28 -7.54 12.37
C LYS A 375 -19.35 -8.63 12.84
N LEU A 376 -18.20 -8.82 12.21
CA LEU A 376 -17.22 -9.80 12.66
C LEU A 376 -16.72 -9.44 14.07
N PRO A 377 -16.55 -10.43 14.96
CA PRO A 377 -16.09 -10.19 16.33
C PRO A 377 -14.77 -9.41 16.43
N SER A 378 -13.87 -9.59 15.46
CA SER A 378 -12.59 -8.88 15.44
C SER A 378 -12.58 -7.60 14.61
N CYS A 379 -13.65 -7.25 13.90
CA CYS A 379 -13.71 -6.03 13.09
C CYS A 379 -13.77 -4.79 14.00
N ILE A 380 -12.71 -3.99 14.00
CA ILE A 380 -12.64 -2.72 14.74
C ILE A 380 -12.79 -1.50 13.82
N HIS A 381 -12.53 -1.66 12.53
CA HIS A 381 -12.71 -0.62 11.53
C HIS A 381 -13.05 -1.23 10.17
N PHE A 382 -13.86 -0.54 9.41
CA PHE A 382 -14.23 -0.90 8.04
C PHE A 382 -14.33 0.36 7.20
N GLU A 383 -13.65 0.37 6.06
CA GLU A 383 -13.68 1.48 5.12
C GLU A 383 -13.80 0.98 3.68
N SER A 384 -14.65 1.63 2.89
CA SER A 384 -14.78 1.38 1.45
C SER A 384 -15.43 2.57 0.76
N GLY A 385 -14.85 2.98 -0.37
CA GLY A 385 -15.45 3.96 -1.28
C GLY A 385 -16.52 3.36 -2.20
N VAL A 386 -16.71 2.04 -2.19
CA VAL A 386 -17.66 1.36 -3.07
C VAL A 386 -19.07 1.45 -2.50
N GLN A 387 -20.01 1.94 -3.30
CA GLN A 387 -21.43 2.06 -2.98
C GLN A 387 -22.29 1.51 -4.12
N VAL A 388 -23.61 1.48 -3.93
CA VAL A 388 -24.55 1.13 -5.00
C VAL A 388 -24.39 2.10 -6.16
N GLY A 389 -24.23 1.55 -7.38
CA GLY A 389 -23.94 2.30 -8.60
C GLY A 389 -22.45 2.47 -8.91
N SER A 390 -21.54 2.12 -7.99
CA SER A 390 -20.11 2.14 -8.28
C SER A 390 -19.77 1.08 -9.32
N LYS A 391 -18.87 1.42 -10.27
CA LYS A 391 -18.22 0.44 -11.14
C LYS A 391 -17.03 -0.17 -10.41
N VAL A 392 -17.02 -1.47 -10.25
CA VAL A 392 -15.94 -2.26 -9.64
C VAL A 392 -15.28 -3.10 -10.72
N ASP A 393 -13.96 -3.10 -10.72
CA ASP A 393 -13.13 -3.98 -11.54
C ASP A 393 -12.46 -5.07 -10.70
N LEU A 394 -11.75 -6.00 -11.36
CA LEU A 394 -10.93 -6.98 -10.66
C LEU A 394 -9.82 -6.27 -9.89
N THR A 395 -9.60 -6.64 -8.65
CA THR A 395 -8.49 -6.07 -7.87
C THR A 395 -7.15 -6.60 -8.36
N ILE A 396 -6.29 -5.71 -8.87
CA ILE A 396 -4.95 -6.01 -9.39
C ILE A 396 -3.84 -5.24 -8.65
N ASP A 397 -4.19 -4.19 -7.91
CA ASP A 397 -3.31 -3.30 -7.15
C ASP A 397 -4.05 -2.65 -5.98
N LEU A 398 -3.44 -1.68 -5.29
CA LEU A 398 -4.10 -0.93 -4.21
C LEU A 398 -5.20 0.00 -4.71
N ILE A 399 -5.09 0.52 -5.92
CA ILE A 399 -6.04 1.48 -6.50
C ILE A 399 -7.36 0.79 -6.80
N THR A 400 -7.28 -0.43 -7.29
CA THR A 400 -8.44 -1.28 -7.59
C THR A 400 -8.95 -2.06 -6.38
N SER A 401 -8.37 -1.85 -5.19
CA SER A 401 -8.89 -2.41 -3.94
C SER A 401 -10.29 -1.86 -3.64
N VAL A 402 -11.16 -2.73 -3.17
CA VAL A 402 -12.57 -2.37 -2.92
C VAL A 402 -12.84 -1.97 -1.47
N GLY A 403 -11.80 -1.79 -0.67
CA GLY A 403 -11.87 -1.32 0.71
C GLY A 403 -10.91 -2.04 1.64
N SER A 404 -10.98 -1.68 2.92
CA SER A 404 -10.17 -2.29 3.99
C SER A 404 -11.01 -2.69 5.19
N VAL A 405 -10.54 -3.71 5.90
CA VAL A 405 -11.09 -4.15 7.19
C VAL A 405 -9.94 -4.27 8.18
N ILE A 406 -10.02 -3.57 9.29
CA ILE A 406 -9.10 -3.77 10.39
C ILE A 406 -9.69 -4.78 11.34
N VAL A 407 -9.01 -5.91 11.47
CA VAL A 407 -9.37 -6.95 12.44
C VAL A 407 -8.37 -6.95 13.59
N TYR A 408 -8.88 -6.95 14.82
CA TYR A 408 -8.08 -7.00 16.04
C TYR A 408 -8.84 -7.74 17.15
N HIS A 409 -8.14 -8.60 17.89
CA HIS A 409 -8.70 -9.23 19.09
C HIS A 409 -7.57 -9.74 19.99
N GLU A 410 -7.78 -9.74 21.32
CA GLU A 410 -6.83 -10.33 22.28
C GLU A 410 -6.68 -11.86 22.09
N ASN A 411 -7.73 -12.53 21.64
CA ASN A 411 -7.68 -13.96 21.28
C ASN A 411 -7.33 -14.14 19.79
N PRO A 412 -6.13 -14.66 19.47
CA PRO A 412 -5.68 -14.84 18.08
C PRO A 412 -6.56 -15.78 17.25
N ALA A 413 -7.26 -16.73 17.87
CA ALA A 413 -8.12 -17.65 17.14
C ALA A 413 -9.30 -16.94 16.48
N ILE A 414 -9.85 -15.89 17.12
CA ILE A 414 -10.95 -15.09 16.58
C ILE A 414 -10.48 -14.34 15.33
N VAL A 415 -9.31 -13.68 15.40
CA VAL A 415 -8.74 -12.98 14.24
C VAL A 415 -8.51 -13.95 13.07
N LYS A 416 -7.96 -15.13 13.36
CA LYS A 416 -7.72 -16.16 12.36
C LYS A 416 -9.01 -16.65 11.69
N ASP A 417 -10.03 -16.95 12.49
CA ASP A 417 -11.33 -17.44 11.98
C ASP A 417 -12.01 -16.35 11.13
N ASP A 418 -12.02 -15.11 11.59
CA ASP A 418 -12.61 -13.98 10.86
C ASP A 418 -11.85 -13.69 9.56
N LEU A 419 -10.50 -13.73 9.59
CA LEU A 419 -9.68 -13.56 8.38
C LEU A 419 -9.98 -14.66 7.35
N HIS A 420 -10.08 -15.92 7.76
CA HIS A 420 -10.47 -17.00 6.87
C HIS A 420 -11.88 -16.79 6.28
N PHE A 421 -12.80 -16.28 7.10
CA PHE A 421 -14.15 -15.97 6.65
C PHE A 421 -14.18 -14.82 5.64
N ILE A 422 -13.40 -13.76 5.84
CA ILE A 422 -13.26 -12.65 4.89
C ILE A 422 -12.79 -13.20 3.54
N ARG A 423 -11.70 -13.99 3.53
CA ARG A 423 -11.15 -14.58 2.30
C ARG A 423 -12.11 -15.54 1.61
N TYR A 424 -12.87 -16.30 2.39
CA TYR A 424 -13.95 -17.15 1.86
C TYR A 424 -15.04 -16.30 1.18
N LEU A 425 -15.48 -15.23 1.81
CA LEU A 425 -16.52 -14.35 1.28
C LEU A 425 -16.09 -13.70 -0.04
N GLU A 426 -14.85 -13.24 -0.13
CA GLU A 426 -14.25 -12.71 -1.38
C GLU A 426 -14.24 -13.75 -2.49
N ASN A 427 -13.70 -14.94 -2.22
CA ASN A 427 -13.61 -16.03 -3.21
C ASN A 427 -14.98 -16.49 -3.73
N MET A 428 -16.03 -16.32 -2.93
CA MET A 428 -17.41 -16.64 -3.33
C MET A 428 -18.11 -15.46 -4.02
N ASN A 429 -17.39 -14.37 -4.35
CA ASN A 429 -17.96 -13.12 -4.84
C ASN A 429 -19.08 -12.58 -3.93
N GLY A 430 -18.98 -12.84 -2.62
CA GLY A 430 -20.02 -12.49 -1.65
C GLY A 430 -20.00 -11.04 -1.18
N LEU A 431 -19.00 -10.24 -1.58
CA LEU A 431 -18.92 -8.82 -1.21
C LEU A 431 -20.05 -8.03 -1.88
N PHE A 432 -20.28 -8.30 -3.17
CA PHE A 432 -21.17 -7.53 -4.04
C PHE A 432 -22.24 -8.40 -4.71
N VAL A 433 -23.35 -7.75 -5.06
CA VAL A 433 -24.26 -8.22 -6.08
C VAL A 433 -24.18 -7.20 -7.21
N PHE A 434 -23.68 -7.63 -8.35
CA PHE A 434 -23.61 -6.80 -9.55
C PHE A 434 -24.95 -6.75 -10.30
N GLU A 435 -25.13 -5.76 -11.16
CA GLU A 435 -26.22 -5.69 -12.09
C GLU A 435 -26.14 -6.85 -13.10
N ASP A 436 -27.31 -7.34 -13.56
CA ASP A 436 -27.35 -8.40 -14.58
C ASP A 436 -27.05 -7.81 -15.96
N ASN A 437 -25.79 -7.77 -16.33
CA ASN A 437 -25.31 -7.28 -17.64
C ASN A 437 -25.40 -8.37 -18.72
N ARG A 438 -26.52 -9.09 -18.82
CA ARG A 438 -26.69 -10.13 -19.85
C ARG A 438 -26.49 -9.59 -21.27
N ALA A 439 -26.84 -8.34 -21.54
CA ALA A 439 -26.68 -7.70 -22.84
C ALA A 439 -25.21 -7.41 -23.18
N GLU A 440 -24.42 -6.90 -22.20
CA GLU A 440 -22.98 -6.62 -22.42
C GLU A 440 -22.15 -7.89 -22.55
N ILE A 441 -22.48 -8.95 -21.80
CA ILE A 441 -21.82 -10.27 -21.92
C ILE A 441 -22.08 -10.91 -23.30
N GLU A 442 -23.23 -10.68 -23.90
CA GLU A 442 -23.53 -11.13 -25.27
C GLU A 442 -22.80 -10.26 -26.32
N GLU A 443 -22.53 -9.01 -26.02
CA GLU A 443 -21.81 -8.10 -26.91
C GLU A 443 -20.29 -8.35 -26.84
N GLU A 444 -19.71 -8.49 -25.65
CA GLU A 444 -18.30 -8.92 -25.45
C GLU A 444 -18.02 -10.27 -26.12
N LYS A 445 -18.91 -11.26 -25.99
CA LYS A 445 -18.77 -12.56 -26.67
C LYS A 445 -18.80 -12.43 -28.18
N LYS A 446 -19.58 -11.50 -28.72
CA LYS A 446 -19.61 -11.23 -30.19
C LYS A 446 -18.34 -10.54 -30.65
N GLU A 447 -17.79 -9.61 -29.85
CA GLU A 447 -16.51 -8.97 -30.16
C GLU A 447 -15.36 -9.95 -30.09
N ASP A 448 -15.30 -10.83 -29.09
CA ASP A 448 -14.32 -11.92 -29.00
C ASP A 448 -14.44 -12.93 -30.14
N GLU A 449 -15.64 -13.28 -30.57
CA GLU A 449 -15.85 -14.11 -31.77
C GLU A 449 -15.36 -13.41 -33.04
N VAL A 450 -15.57 -12.11 -33.15
CA VAL A 450 -15.10 -11.31 -34.32
C VAL A 450 -13.57 -11.21 -34.32
N VAL A 451 -12.94 -11.01 -33.15
CA VAL A 451 -11.49 -10.96 -33.00
C VAL A 451 -10.88 -12.32 -33.33
N ASN A 452 -11.40 -13.41 -32.75
CA ASN A 452 -10.93 -14.77 -33.03
C ASN A 452 -11.13 -15.15 -34.51
N THR A 453 -12.21 -14.69 -35.13
CA THR A 453 -12.45 -14.92 -36.57
C THR A 453 -11.45 -14.14 -37.42
N LYS A 454 -11.08 -12.90 -37.03
CA LYS A 454 -10.05 -12.10 -37.72
C LYS A 454 -8.66 -12.73 -37.58
N VAL A 455 -8.31 -13.25 -36.40
CA VAL A 455 -7.05 -13.96 -36.15
C VAL A 455 -7.01 -15.24 -36.99
N ALA A 456 -8.08 -16.04 -37.01
CA ALA A 456 -8.15 -17.26 -37.82
C ALA A 456 -8.07 -16.98 -39.33
N ILE A 457 -8.62 -15.85 -39.81
CA ILE A 457 -8.50 -15.41 -41.21
C ILE A 457 -7.07 -14.94 -41.52
N ALA A 458 -6.41 -14.26 -40.58
CA ALA A 458 -5.01 -13.84 -40.72
C ALA A 458 -4.07 -15.05 -40.79
N ASP A 459 -4.23 -16.05 -39.91
CA ASP A 459 -3.46 -17.30 -39.91
C ASP A 459 -3.70 -18.12 -41.18
N ALA A 460 -4.93 -18.19 -41.68
CA ALA A 460 -5.26 -18.84 -42.95
C ALA A 460 -4.64 -18.13 -44.14
N THR A 461 -4.50 -16.80 -44.09
CA THR A 461 -3.88 -15.99 -45.13
C THR A 461 -2.35 -16.16 -45.17
N VAL A 462 -1.72 -16.23 -43.99
CA VAL A 462 -0.28 -16.52 -43.84
C VAL A 462 0.04 -17.95 -44.30
N SER A 463 -0.78 -18.94 -43.96
CA SER A 463 -0.59 -20.35 -44.40
C SER A 463 -0.79 -20.51 -45.92
N SER A 464 -1.64 -19.72 -46.56
CA SER A 464 -1.83 -19.73 -48.02
C SER A 464 -0.69 -19.04 -48.80
N GLN A 465 0.05 -18.12 -48.19
CA GLN A 465 1.24 -17.52 -48.80
C GLN A 465 2.46 -18.42 -48.66
N THR A 466 2.63 -19.13 -47.53
CA THR A 466 3.73 -20.10 -47.35
C THR A 466 3.54 -21.35 -48.21
N ALA A 467 2.34 -21.72 -48.62
CA ALA A 467 2.10 -22.86 -49.51
C ALA A 467 2.47 -22.61 -50.98
N LYS A 468 2.72 -21.35 -51.42
CA LYS A 468 3.18 -21.01 -52.76
C LYS A 468 4.69 -21.01 -52.94
N ASP A 469 5.45 -20.96 -51.86
CA ASP A 469 6.92 -20.93 -51.89
C ASP A 469 7.60 -22.26 -51.56
N THR A 470 6.86 -23.34 -51.32
CA THR A 470 7.40 -24.66 -50.96
C THR A 470 7.34 -25.71 -52.08
N THR A 471 7.60 -25.28 -53.35
CA THR A 471 7.73 -26.23 -54.46
C THR A 471 9.19 -26.47 -54.89
N VAL A 472 10.15 -26.12 -54.07
CA VAL A 472 11.57 -26.49 -54.29
C VAL A 472 12.17 -26.79 -52.93
N ILE A 473 12.19 -28.02 -52.50
CA ILE A 473 13.17 -28.76 -51.69
C ILE A 473 12.42 -29.96 -51.07
N ARG A 474 12.26 -30.98 -51.88
CA ARG A 474 12.02 -32.35 -51.38
C ARG A 474 13.17 -33.19 -51.85
N GLN A 475 14.20 -33.35 -51.03
CA GLN A 475 15.10 -34.54 -51.00
C GLN A 475 16.03 -34.44 -49.81
N ALA A 476 16.04 -35.57 -49.08
CA ALA A 476 17.01 -36.02 -48.08
C ALA A 476 16.60 -35.75 -46.59
N LYS A 477 16.11 -36.72 -45.90
CA LYS A 477 16.70 -37.84 -45.19
C LYS A 477 15.67 -38.47 -44.23
N GLU A 478 15.35 -39.68 -44.50
CA GLU A 478 14.90 -40.68 -43.51
C GLU A 478 16.06 -40.97 -42.57
N LEU A 479 15.77 -41.11 -41.29
CA LEU A 479 16.22 -42.18 -40.43
C LEU A 479 15.83 -41.95 -38.95
N GLU A 480 14.95 -42.85 -38.49
CA GLU A 480 14.89 -43.52 -37.19
C GLU A 480 14.57 -42.78 -35.89
N GLY A 481 13.46 -43.17 -35.26
CA GLY A 481 13.36 -43.64 -33.89
C GLY A 481 12.14 -43.18 -33.11
N GLU A 482 11.07 -43.96 -33.15
CA GLU A 482 10.02 -44.01 -32.09
C GLU A 482 10.44 -45.03 -31.00
N PRO A 483 9.71 -45.20 -29.87
CA PRO A 483 8.62 -44.44 -29.25
C PRO A 483 8.80 -44.21 -27.74
N ASP A 484 7.97 -43.40 -27.06
CA ASP A 484 7.28 -43.91 -25.87
C ASP A 484 5.98 -43.13 -25.52
N ASP A 485 5.01 -43.93 -25.11
CA ASP A 485 3.62 -43.73 -24.85
C ASP A 485 3.41 -43.29 -23.36
N GLY A 486 2.67 -42.24 -23.10
CA GLY A 486 2.35 -41.81 -21.74
C GLY A 486 0.96 -41.16 -21.63
N ARG A 487 -0.09 -41.99 -21.68
CA ARG A 487 -1.48 -41.56 -21.42
C ARG A 487 -1.70 -41.10 -20.01
N PHE A 488 -2.40 -39.99 -19.85
CA PHE A 488 -3.10 -39.64 -18.61
C PHE A 488 -4.55 -40.12 -18.66
N PRO A 489 -5.09 -40.75 -17.62
CA PRO A 489 -6.51 -41.07 -17.53
C PRO A 489 -7.31 -40.03 -16.74
N ASP A 490 -8.57 -39.88 -17.20
CA ASP A 490 -9.65 -39.10 -16.63
C ASP A 490 -9.97 -39.41 -15.17
N ALA A 491 -10.37 -38.37 -14.43
CA ALA A 491 -10.89 -38.47 -13.07
C ALA A 491 -12.41 -38.73 -13.05
N PRO A 492 -12.91 -39.55 -12.14
CA PRO A 492 -14.31 -39.46 -11.74
C PRO A 492 -14.49 -38.93 -10.32
N PHE A 493 -15.53 -38.11 -10.18
CA PHE A 493 -16.12 -37.66 -8.93
C PHE A 493 -16.45 -38.81 -7.97
N LEU A 494 -16.07 -38.65 -6.71
CA LEU A 494 -16.67 -39.42 -5.61
C LEU A 494 -16.76 -38.57 -4.33
N LYS A 495 -18.03 -38.35 -3.91
CA LYS A 495 -18.41 -37.89 -2.58
C LYS A 495 -17.98 -38.92 -1.53
N LYS A 496 -17.27 -38.48 -0.48
CA LYS A 496 -17.27 -39.18 0.81
C LYS A 496 -17.12 -38.19 1.96
N THR A 497 -18.12 -38.21 2.82
CA THR A 497 -18.15 -37.61 4.15
C THR A 497 -17.22 -38.37 5.07
N ILE A 498 -16.26 -37.71 5.72
CA ILE A 498 -15.54 -38.29 6.86
C ILE A 498 -15.40 -37.17 7.93
N SER A 499 -15.95 -37.45 9.09
CA SER A 499 -15.76 -36.71 10.32
C SER A 499 -14.40 -37.10 10.91
N LEU A 500 -13.54 -36.09 11.20
CA LEU A 500 -12.33 -36.31 11.98
C LEU A 500 -12.12 -35.12 12.91
N GLN A 501 -12.33 -35.41 14.21
CA GLN A 501 -11.75 -34.63 15.31
C GLN A 501 -10.24 -34.81 15.26
N ARG A 502 -9.49 -33.70 15.23
CA ARG A 502 -8.06 -33.68 15.55
C ARG A 502 -7.76 -32.49 16.46
N THR A 503 -7.28 -32.84 17.62
CA THR A 503 -6.50 -32.00 18.54
C THR A 503 -5.29 -31.46 17.78
N VAL A 504 -5.08 -30.15 17.78
CA VAL A 504 -3.91 -29.51 17.19
C VAL A 504 -3.09 -28.90 18.32
N ASP A 505 -1.85 -29.36 18.41
CA ASP A 505 -0.81 -28.84 19.29
C ASP A 505 -0.47 -27.38 18.98
N LEU A 506 -0.26 -26.63 20.03
CA LEU A 506 0.08 -25.21 20.04
C LEU A 506 1.59 -25.02 19.87
N ASP A 507 2.07 -25.01 18.64
CA ASP A 507 3.40 -24.45 18.37
C ASP A 507 3.56 -24.06 16.89
N THR A 508 3.00 -22.91 16.49
CA THR A 508 3.37 -22.23 15.24
C THR A 508 2.78 -20.83 15.21
N ARG A 509 3.48 -19.87 15.83
CA ARG A 509 3.14 -18.43 15.72
C ARG A 509 3.51 -17.80 14.36
N ASN A 510 4.12 -18.55 13.44
CA ASN A 510 4.70 -18.01 12.20
C ASN A 510 4.06 -18.47 10.89
N ASN A 511 2.94 -19.22 10.90
CA ASN A 511 2.33 -19.73 9.67
C ASN A 511 0.87 -19.29 9.53
N LEU A 512 0.63 -17.98 9.41
CA LEU A 512 -0.70 -17.47 9.03
C LEU A 512 -0.99 -17.61 7.53
N PHE A 513 0.03 -17.88 6.72
CA PHE A 513 -0.08 -17.82 5.26
C PHE A 513 0.30 -19.10 4.50
N ASP A 514 0.83 -20.13 5.17
CA ASP A 514 1.16 -21.40 4.51
C ASP A 514 -0.05 -22.34 4.54
N GLY A 515 -0.88 -22.26 3.52
CA GLY A 515 -2.03 -23.14 3.35
C GLY A 515 -2.54 -23.15 1.92
N GLU A 516 -1.85 -23.82 1.00
CA GLU A 516 -2.43 -24.24 -0.26
C GLU A 516 -3.39 -25.40 0.00
N GLY A 517 -4.71 -25.13 -0.15
CA GLY A 517 -5.78 -26.13 -0.14
C GLY A 517 -7.11 -25.55 0.33
N PRO A 518 -8.23 -25.87 -0.32
CA PRO A 518 -9.52 -25.35 0.09
C PRO A 518 -9.91 -25.92 1.46
N PRO A 519 -10.32 -25.10 2.43
CA PRO A 519 -10.80 -25.58 3.71
C PRO A 519 -12.18 -26.22 3.51
N THR A 520 -12.27 -27.51 3.77
CA THR A 520 -13.54 -28.23 3.86
C THR A 520 -14.05 -28.08 5.29
N MET A 521 -14.81 -27.04 5.56
CA MET A 521 -15.66 -27.00 6.76
C MET A 521 -16.92 -26.17 6.49
N ILE A 522 -18.03 -26.89 6.36
CA ILE A 522 -19.36 -26.30 6.42
C ILE A 522 -19.75 -26.26 7.90
N ARG A 523 -19.77 -25.09 8.51
CA ARG A 523 -20.51 -24.85 9.75
C ARG A 523 -21.91 -24.40 9.39
N THR A 524 -22.89 -25.27 9.61
CA THR A 524 -24.31 -24.89 9.64
C THR A 524 -24.56 -24.01 10.87
N VAL A 525 -24.75 -22.74 10.65
CA VAL A 525 -25.25 -21.83 11.69
C VAL A 525 -26.77 -22.04 11.77
N SER A 526 -27.22 -22.77 12.78
CA SER A 526 -28.63 -22.88 13.13
C SER A 526 -29.07 -21.56 13.78
N ILE A 527 -29.88 -20.78 13.09
CA ILE A 527 -30.52 -19.59 13.64
C ILE A 527 -31.68 -20.04 14.54
N PRO A 528 -31.71 -19.71 15.82
CA PRO A 528 -32.89 -19.97 16.64
C PRO A 528 -34.03 -19.07 16.19
N LYS A 529 -35.18 -19.63 15.84
CA LYS A 529 -36.42 -18.88 15.68
C LYS A 529 -36.87 -18.39 17.05
N THR A 530 -36.71 -17.11 17.31
CA THR A 530 -37.38 -16.45 18.45
C THR A 530 -38.71 -15.86 17.98
N GLN A 531 -39.76 -16.32 18.66
CA GLN A 531 -41.13 -15.81 18.57
C GLN A 531 -41.16 -14.33 18.98
N GLY A 532 -42.01 -13.59 18.27
CA GLY A 532 -42.16 -12.15 18.42
C GLY A 532 -42.70 -11.73 19.79
N HIS A 533 -42.13 -10.64 20.27
CA HIS A 533 -42.83 -9.70 21.13
C HIS A 533 -42.50 -8.29 20.67
N ARG A 534 -43.55 -7.62 20.16
CA ARG A 534 -43.55 -6.17 19.90
C ARG A 534 -43.30 -5.43 21.21
N ARG A 535 -42.28 -4.63 21.28
CA ARG A 535 -42.20 -3.46 22.17
C ARG A 535 -41.65 -2.29 21.37
N THR A 536 -42.50 -1.28 21.29
CA THR A 536 -42.21 0.07 20.83
C THR A 536 -41.18 0.72 21.74
N PHE A 537 -40.10 1.27 21.18
CA PHE A 537 -39.25 2.22 21.89
C PHE A 537 -39.12 3.49 21.05
N SER A 538 -39.38 4.60 21.73
CA SER A 538 -39.29 5.98 21.30
C SER A 538 -37.84 6.42 21.09
N GLU A 539 -37.63 7.29 20.12
CA GLU A 539 -36.45 8.10 19.90
C GLU A 539 -36.06 8.89 21.16
N GLN A 540 -34.81 8.83 21.54
CA GLN A 540 -34.00 9.89 22.16
C GLN A 540 -32.54 9.47 22.20
N GLY A 541 -31.63 10.15 21.46
CA GLY A 541 -30.19 10.16 21.70
C GLY A 541 -29.84 11.14 22.84
N PRO A 542 -28.62 11.53 23.10
CA PRO A 542 -27.30 11.02 22.77
C PRO A 542 -26.34 10.87 23.98
N SER A 543 -25.08 10.48 23.71
CA SER A 543 -23.87 10.72 24.50
C SER A 543 -23.75 10.09 25.88
N MET A 544 -22.66 9.34 26.08
CA MET A 544 -21.69 9.53 27.18
C MET A 544 -20.58 8.48 27.11
N PHE A 545 -19.40 8.95 26.73
CA PHE A 545 -18.17 8.30 27.16
C PHE A 545 -18.08 8.41 28.69
N ARG A 546 -17.95 7.28 29.38
CA ARG A 546 -17.60 7.25 30.80
C ARG A 546 -16.16 6.78 30.95
N THR A 547 -15.34 7.70 31.35
CA THR A 547 -14.01 7.48 31.94
C THR A 547 -14.17 6.60 33.20
N LEU A 548 -13.53 5.45 33.22
CA LEU A 548 -13.36 4.66 34.43
C LEU A 548 -12.04 5.08 35.10
N SER A 549 -12.15 5.84 36.17
CA SER A 549 -11.06 6.06 37.11
C SER A 549 -11.01 4.90 38.10
N LEU A 550 -9.91 4.15 38.10
CA LEU A 550 -9.59 3.20 39.17
C LEU A 550 -8.97 3.95 40.35
N GLN A 551 -9.71 4.06 41.45
CA GLN A 551 -9.14 4.36 42.76
C GLN A 551 -8.56 3.08 43.38
N LYS A 552 -7.29 3.20 43.81
CA LYS A 552 -6.62 2.21 44.68
C LYS A 552 -7.26 2.14 46.05
N LYS A 553 -7.45 0.96 46.53
CA LYS A 553 -7.20 0.55 47.91
C LYS A 553 -6.37 -0.72 47.90
#